data_368ffed678598d8b85721c2edf2c7f96
#
_entry.id   368ffed678598d8b85721c2edf2c7f96
#
_cell.length_a   1.000
_cell.length_b   1.000
_cell.length_c   1.000
_cell.angle_alpha   90.00
_cell.angle_beta   90.00
_cell.angle_gamma   90.00
#
_symmetry.space_group_name_H-M   'P 1'
#
loop_
_entity.id
_entity.type
_entity.pdbx_description
1 polymer ?
#
loop_
_entity_poly.entity_id
_entity_poly.type
_entity_poly.pdbx_seq_one_letter_code
_entity_poly.pdbx_strand_id
1 'polypeptide(L)'
;DELVAHLVLADAAIREEMVLKIAILAEKYATDLRWYVDTILKLISISGDHVSDAIWHRVVQIVTNHPQGDLQAYTAATLLVAASPRRCHETAVRVAAYVLGEFGFLVAERPGMSGEEQFRILHQHWVTCAPQTRAILVSTYAKLANLYEECRPLVAPVFARCKNSVNVEIQQRSAEYSAMREAFSPEAVEDLLREMPPFEDKKQSALEQRLREKEGDDSAAVAKAARPSAAQRQRAAQSAAATRAAEEVAAQQAAEQNVLNDPSLSSMKWTTAALY
;
A
#
# COMPACT_ATOMS: atom_id res chain seq x y z
N ASP A 1 -4.16 20.96 0.47
CA ASP A 1 -3.43 21.42 -0.74
C ASP A 1 -1.94 21.63 -0.47
N GLU A 2 -1.54 22.24 0.65
CA GLU A 2 -0.12 22.48 0.99
C GLU A 2 0.71 21.19 1.03
N LEU A 3 0.21 20.13 1.70
CA LEU A 3 0.89 18.84 1.76
C LEU A 3 1.10 18.22 0.37
N VAL A 4 0.15 18.37 -0.52
CA VAL A 4 0.27 17.91 -1.91
C VAL A 4 1.29 18.71 -2.69
N ALA A 5 1.42 20.02 -2.42
CA ALA A 5 2.46 20.86 -3.02
C ALA A 5 3.86 20.45 -2.55
N HIS A 6 4.02 20.13 -1.27
CA HIS A 6 5.29 19.61 -0.72
C HIS A 6 5.67 18.22 -1.27
N LEU A 7 4.69 17.41 -1.64
CA LEU A 7 4.93 16.09 -2.23
C LEU A 7 5.74 16.16 -3.54
N VAL A 8 5.54 17.21 -4.33
CA VAL A 8 6.28 17.42 -5.58
C VAL A 8 7.78 17.60 -5.32
N LEU A 9 8.13 18.21 -4.19
CA LEU A 9 9.51 18.51 -3.79
C LEU A 9 10.14 17.40 -2.93
N ALA A 10 9.36 16.44 -2.49
CA ALA A 10 9.80 15.39 -1.58
C ALA A 10 10.75 14.40 -2.26
N ASP A 11 11.74 13.90 -1.50
CA ASP A 11 12.62 12.83 -1.94
C ASP A 11 11.84 11.53 -2.16
N ALA A 12 12.31 10.72 -3.13
CA ALA A 12 11.67 9.46 -3.48
C ALA A 12 11.53 8.49 -2.28
N ALA A 13 12.50 8.51 -1.36
CA ALA A 13 12.51 7.65 -0.18
C ALA A 13 11.33 7.89 0.78
N ILE A 14 10.88 9.14 0.91
CA ILE A 14 9.78 9.51 1.83
C ILE A 14 8.45 9.71 1.11
N ARG A 15 8.47 9.75 -0.23
CA ARG A 15 7.29 10.08 -1.05
C ARG A 15 6.16 9.08 -0.87
N GLU A 16 6.46 7.78 -0.83
CA GLU A 16 5.46 6.73 -0.63
C GLU A 16 4.76 6.87 0.73
N GLU A 17 5.52 7.17 1.79
CA GLU A 17 4.97 7.38 3.12
C GLU A 17 4.12 8.65 3.18
N MET A 18 4.60 9.74 2.56
CA MET A 18 3.81 10.97 2.46
C MET A 18 2.50 10.75 1.72
N VAL A 19 2.52 10.04 0.58
CA VAL A 19 1.31 9.70 -0.18
C VAL A 19 0.31 8.94 0.69
N LEU A 20 0.77 7.93 1.42
CA LEU A 20 -0.09 7.14 2.32
C LEU A 20 -0.68 8.00 3.44
N LYS A 21 0.14 8.83 4.11
CA LYS A 21 -0.32 9.73 5.17
C LYS A 21 -1.31 10.78 4.67
N ILE A 22 -1.08 11.36 3.48
CA ILE A 22 -2.02 12.31 2.87
C ILE A 22 -3.35 11.61 2.54
N ALA A 23 -3.32 10.39 2.00
CA ALA A 23 -4.53 9.62 1.70
C ALA A 23 -5.34 9.31 2.97
N ILE A 24 -4.69 8.93 4.07
CA ILE A 24 -5.34 8.70 5.37
C ILE A 24 -5.96 9.98 5.93
N LEU A 25 -5.23 11.10 5.88
CA LEU A 25 -5.74 12.40 6.32
C LEU A 25 -6.94 12.85 5.48
N ALA A 26 -6.85 12.67 4.15
CA ALA A 26 -7.96 12.97 3.26
C ALA A 26 -9.20 12.13 3.60
N GLU A 27 -9.04 10.82 3.83
CA GLU A 27 -10.16 9.95 4.22
C GLU A 27 -10.78 10.37 5.56
N LYS A 28 -9.94 10.66 6.55
CA LYS A 28 -10.38 10.95 7.91
C LYS A 28 -11.09 12.30 8.05
N TYR A 29 -10.65 13.29 7.28
CA TYR A 29 -11.12 14.68 7.43
C TYR A 29 -11.94 15.18 6.24
N ALA A 30 -12.22 14.33 5.25
CA ALA A 30 -13.10 14.69 4.16
C ALA A 30 -14.50 15.00 4.67
N THR A 31 -14.96 16.22 4.45
CA THR A 31 -16.34 16.63 4.67
C THR A 31 -17.23 16.33 3.46
N ASP A 32 -16.62 16.21 2.29
CA ASP A 32 -17.24 15.87 1.02
C ASP A 32 -16.43 14.75 0.33
N LEU A 33 -17.12 13.69 -0.09
CA LEU A 33 -16.49 12.55 -0.77
C LEU A 33 -16.01 12.90 -2.18
N ARG A 34 -16.58 13.89 -2.85
CA ARG A 34 -16.06 14.39 -4.13
C ARG A 34 -14.69 15.02 -3.93
N TRP A 35 -14.53 15.85 -2.90
CA TRP A 35 -13.23 16.42 -2.55
C TRP A 35 -12.19 15.32 -2.21
N TYR A 36 -12.62 14.25 -1.54
CA TYR A 36 -11.76 13.09 -1.29
C TYR A 36 -11.27 12.46 -2.60
N VAL A 37 -12.19 12.16 -3.53
CA VAL A 37 -11.86 11.59 -4.84
C VAL A 37 -10.88 12.50 -5.59
N ASP A 38 -11.16 13.81 -5.67
CA ASP A 38 -10.28 14.77 -6.34
C ASP A 38 -8.88 14.81 -5.72
N THR A 39 -8.81 14.76 -4.39
CA THR A 39 -7.53 14.74 -3.68
C THR A 39 -6.72 13.49 -4.01
N ILE A 40 -7.33 12.32 -4.03
CA ILE A 40 -6.64 11.07 -4.38
C ILE A 40 -6.24 11.05 -5.86
N LEU A 41 -7.09 11.53 -6.77
CA LEU A 41 -6.74 11.64 -8.19
C LEU A 41 -5.56 12.61 -8.40
N LYS A 42 -5.51 13.70 -7.65
CA LYS A 42 -4.37 14.61 -7.64
C LYS A 42 -3.09 13.94 -7.12
N LEU A 43 -3.18 13.12 -6.07
CA LEU A 43 -2.05 12.31 -5.60
C LEU A 43 -1.56 11.34 -6.67
N ILE A 44 -2.46 10.64 -7.36
CA ILE A 44 -2.15 9.74 -8.46
C ILE A 44 -1.46 10.49 -9.61
N SER A 45 -1.94 11.68 -9.97
CA SER A 45 -1.37 12.47 -11.06
C SER A 45 0.05 12.98 -10.76
N ILE A 46 0.39 13.22 -9.49
CA ILE A 46 1.69 13.75 -9.06
C ILE A 46 2.69 12.63 -8.75
N SER A 47 2.23 11.54 -8.16
CA SER A 47 3.08 10.50 -7.59
C SER A 47 2.53 9.10 -7.83
N GLY A 48 1.96 8.82 -8.99
CA GLY A 48 1.28 7.56 -9.29
C GLY A 48 2.13 6.31 -9.05
N ASP A 49 3.44 6.39 -9.27
CA ASP A 49 4.38 5.28 -9.03
C ASP A 49 4.56 4.97 -7.53
N HIS A 50 4.22 5.91 -6.65
CA HIS A 50 4.30 5.78 -5.19
C HIS A 50 2.92 5.57 -4.54
N VAL A 51 1.85 5.48 -5.34
CA VAL A 51 0.50 5.19 -4.86
C VAL A 51 0.33 3.68 -4.72
N SER A 52 0.23 3.20 -3.49
CA SER A 52 0.02 1.77 -3.24
C SER A 52 -1.39 1.31 -3.65
N ASP A 53 -1.52 0.02 -3.95
CA ASP A 53 -2.81 -0.57 -4.33
C ASP A 53 -3.91 -0.36 -3.27
N ALA A 54 -3.55 -0.31 -1.99
CA ALA A 54 -4.50 -0.05 -0.91
C ALA A 54 -5.21 1.29 -1.04
N ILE A 55 -4.54 2.33 -1.59
CA ILE A 55 -5.11 3.67 -1.73
C ILE A 55 -6.19 3.67 -2.82
N TRP A 56 -5.90 3.12 -4.00
CA TRP A 56 -6.90 3.11 -5.06
C TRP A 56 -8.03 2.10 -4.79
N HIS A 57 -7.74 0.97 -4.13
CA HIS A 57 -8.80 0.06 -3.65
C HIS A 57 -9.76 0.77 -2.69
N ARG A 58 -9.23 1.67 -1.83
CA ARG A 58 -10.07 2.43 -0.92
C ARG A 58 -10.98 3.43 -1.65
N VAL A 59 -10.48 4.07 -2.71
CA VAL A 59 -11.33 4.92 -3.57
C VAL A 59 -12.46 4.10 -4.18
N VAL A 60 -12.14 2.94 -4.76
CA VAL A 60 -13.14 2.03 -5.33
C VAL A 60 -14.18 1.64 -4.28
N GLN A 61 -13.76 1.25 -3.08
CA GLN A 61 -14.65 0.86 -1.99
C GLN A 61 -15.59 2.00 -1.58
N ILE A 62 -15.07 3.21 -1.42
CA ILE A 62 -15.88 4.37 -1.04
C ILE A 62 -16.89 4.69 -2.13
N VAL A 63 -16.49 4.70 -3.40
CA VAL A 63 -17.38 5.00 -4.53
C VAL A 63 -18.47 3.94 -4.67
N THR A 64 -18.12 2.65 -4.53
CA THR A 64 -19.07 1.54 -4.63
C THR A 64 -20.06 1.54 -3.47
N ASN A 65 -19.61 1.87 -2.24
CA ASN A 65 -20.47 1.86 -1.05
C ASN A 65 -21.40 3.09 -0.94
N HIS A 66 -21.25 4.08 -1.83
CA HIS A 66 -22.10 5.28 -1.81
C HIS A 66 -22.94 5.40 -3.09
N PRO A 67 -23.94 4.50 -3.28
CA PRO A 67 -24.82 4.54 -4.46
C PRO A 67 -25.77 5.72 -4.45
N GLN A 68 -26.01 6.32 -3.27
CA GLN A 68 -26.86 7.48 -3.12
C GLN A 68 -26.09 8.76 -3.41
N GLY A 69 -26.65 9.58 -4.29
CA GLY A 69 -26.04 10.81 -4.74
C GLY A 69 -25.20 10.64 -6.00
N ASP A 70 -24.69 11.76 -6.50
CA ASP A 70 -23.96 11.79 -7.77
C ASP A 70 -22.49 11.35 -7.67
N LEU A 71 -22.04 10.75 -6.57
CA LEU A 71 -20.62 10.45 -6.37
C LEU A 71 -20.08 9.49 -7.44
N GLN A 72 -20.84 8.44 -7.76
CA GLN A 72 -20.45 7.45 -8.78
C GLN A 72 -20.36 8.11 -10.16
N ALA A 73 -21.37 8.86 -10.56
CA ALA A 73 -21.39 9.59 -11.83
C ALA A 73 -20.31 10.68 -11.88
N TYR A 74 -20.08 11.39 -10.77
CA TYR A 74 -19.01 12.37 -10.66
C TYR A 74 -17.64 11.72 -10.83
N THR A 75 -17.40 10.63 -10.12
CA THR A 75 -16.12 9.91 -10.17
C THR A 75 -15.87 9.32 -11.54
N ALA A 76 -16.88 8.72 -12.18
CA ALA A 76 -16.77 8.19 -13.55
C ALA A 76 -16.38 9.29 -14.55
N ALA A 77 -17.06 10.45 -14.51
CA ALA A 77 -16.75 11.58 -15.38
C ALA A 77 -15.33 12.12 -15.15
N THR A 78 -14.95 12.30 -13.88
CA THR A 78 -13.62 12.85 -13.52
C THR A 78 -12.50 11.89 -13.93
N LEU A 79 -12.69 10.58 -13.74
CA LEU A 79 -11.71 9.56 -14.13
C LEU A 79 -11.59 9.42 -15.65
N LEU A 80 -12.69 9.56 -16.40
CA LEU A 80 -12.63 9.55 -17.86
C LEU A 80 -11.80 10.73 -18.39
N VAL A 81 -11.98 11.92 -17.80
CA VAL A 81 -11.18 13.10 -18.12
C VAL A 81 -9.71 12.90 -17.72
N ALA A 82 -9.45 12.34 -16.53
CA ALA A 82 -8.10 12.07 -16.05
C ALA A 82 -7.34 11.02 -16.90
N ALA A 83 -8.06 10.05 -17.46
CA ALA A 83 -7.49 9.03 -18.35
C ALA A 83 -7.40 9.47 -19.83
N SER A 84 -8.03 10.59 -20.21
CA SER A 84 -8.03 11.07 -21.61
C SER A 84 -6.64 11.43 -22.16
N PRO A 85 -5.70 12.03 -21.38
CA PRO A 85 -4.35 12.30 -21.87
C PRO A 85 -3.60 10.99 -22.15
N ARG A 86 -2.90 10.90 -23.29
CA ARG A 86 -2.07 9.73 -23.64
C ARG A 86 -0.95 9.44 -22.63
N ARG A 87 -0.56 10.43 -21.84
CA ARG A 87 0.41 10.28 -20.76
C ARG A 87 -0.31 10.52 -19.44
N CYS A 88 -0.77 9.46 -18.82
CA CYS A 88 -1.24 9.45 -17.45
C CYS A 88 -0.59 8.27 -16.70
N HIS A 89 -0.57 8.32 -15.38
CA HIS A 89 -0.07 7.21 -14.58
C HIS A 89 -0.94 5.97 -14.75
N GLU A 90 -0.32 4.80 -14.77
CA GLU A 90 -1.03 3.53 -14.91
C GLU A 90 -2.07 3.33 -13.80
N THR A 91 -1.80 3.80 -12.58
CA THR A 91 -2.75 3.76 -11.47
C THR A 91 -4.05 4.51 -11.81
N ALA A 92 -3.97 5.65 -12.51
CA ALA A 92 -5.17 6.37 -12.96
C ALA A 92 -5.98 5.56 -13.97
N VAL A 93 -5.31 4.88 -14.92
CA VAL A 93 -5.96 3.97 -15.88
C VAL A 93 -6.63 2.81 -15.17
N ARG A 94 -5.98 2.25 -14.14
CA ARG A 94 -6.48 1.12 -13.35
C ARG A 94 -7.77 1.48 -12.61
N VAL A 95 -7.78 2.62 -11.92
CA VAL A 95 -8.98 3.11 -11.23
C VAL A 95 -10.08 3.46 -12.24
N ALA A 96 -9.73 4.15 -13.33
CA ALA A 96 -10.67 4.50 -14.38
C ALA A 96 -11.29 3.26 -15.02
N ALA A 97 -10.49 2.23 -15.33
CA ALA A 97 -10.98 0.98 -15.88
C ALA A 97 -12.03 0.32 -14.99
N TYR A 98 -11.76 0.23 -13.67
CA TYR A 98 -12.72 -0.33 -12.73
C TYR A 98 -14.00 0.52 -12.67
N VAL A 99 -13.87 1.81 -12.37
CA VAL A 99 -15.03 2.69 -12.14
C VAL A 99 -15.88 2.87 -13.38
N LEU A 100 -15.27 2.97 -14.56
CA LEU A 100 -16.02 3.07 -15.83
C LEU A 100 -16.68 1.72 -16.20
N GLY A 101 -16.06 0.60 -15.86
CA GLY A 101 -16.69 -0.71 -16.01
C GLY A 101 -17.93 -0.90 -15.12
N GLU A 102 -17.92 -0.33 -13.93
CA GLU A 102 -19.02 -0.44 -12.97
C GLU A 102 -20.07 0.67 -13.13
N PHE A 103 -19.64 1.91 -13.33
CA PHE A 103 -20.50 3.12 -13.25
C PHE A 103 -20.43 4.01 -14.50
N GLY A 104 -19.72 3.59 -15.55
CA GLY A 104 -19.58 4.41 -16.77
C GLY A 104 -20.91 4.68 -17.49
N PHE A 105 -21.90 3.82 -17.30
CA PHE A 105 -23.24 4.00 -17.85
C PHE A 105 -23.95 5.25 -17.31
N LEU A 106 -23.64 5.69 -16.09
CA LEU A 106 -24.23 6.90 -15.50
C LEU A 106 -23.86 8.19 -16.20
N VAL A 107 -22.81 8.15 -17.04
CA VAL A 107 -22.30 9.32 -17.75
C VAL A 107 -22.33 9.18 -19.27
N ALA A 108 -22.72 8.02 -19.78
CA ALA A 108 -22.66 7.67 -21.20
C ALA A 108 -23.47 8.59 -22.12
N GLU A 109 -24.54 9.21 -21.61
CA GLU A 109 -25.36 10.16 -22.36
C GLU A 109 -24.75 11.58 -22.43
N ARG A 110 -23.67 11.83 -21.65
CA ARG A 110 -23.01 13.14 -21.69
C ARG A 110 -22.15 13.27 -22.97
N PRO A 111 -22.07 14.47 -23.57
CA PRO A 111 -21.21 14.68 -24.74
C PRO A 111 -19.76 14.30 -24.45
N GLY A 112 -19.15 13.48 -25.31
CA GLY A 112 -17.77 13.03 -25.15
C GLY A 112 -17.55 11.91 -24.16
N MET A 113 -18.62 11.24 -23.66
CA MET A 113 -18.54 10.18 -22.65
C MET A 113 -19.29 8.90 -23.04
N SER A 114 -19.63 8.73 -24.32
CA SER A 114 -20.31 7.53 -24.81
C SER A 114 -19.53 6.25 -24.52
N GLY A 115 -20.18 5.09 -24.56
CA GLY A 115 -19.52 3.80 -24.35
C GLY A 115 -18.33 3.59 -25.28
N GLU A 116 -18.45 4.01 -26.54
CA GLU A 116 -17.36 3.96 -27.51
C GLU A 116 -16.18 4.86 -27.13
N GLU A 117 -16.45 6.07 -26.65
CA GLU A 117 -15.39 6.98 -26.19
C GLU A 117 -14.72 6.49 -24.93
N GLN A 118 -15.47 5.94 -23.97
CA GLN A 118 -14.92 5.28 -22.78
C GLN A 118 -13.97 4.15 -23.19
N PHE A 119 -14.38 3.28 -24.11
CA PHE A 119 -13.53 2.23 -24.64
C PHE A 119 -12.26 2.80 -25.29
N ARG A 120 -12.38 3.80 -26.17
CA ARG A 120 -11.24 4.38 -26.90
C ARG A 120 -10.22 5.02 -25.95
N ILE A 121 -10.71 5.79 -24.96
CA ILE A 121 -9.87 6.44 -23.96
C ILE A 121 -9.13 5.40 -23.13
N LEU A 122 -9.77 4.34 -22.69
CA LEU A 122 -9.10 3.28 -21.94
C LEU A 122 -8.14 2.46 -22.82
N HIS A 123 -8.55 2.14 -24.06
CA HIS A 123 -7.77 1.27 -24.94
C HIS A 123 -6.48 1.93 -25.45
N GLN A 124 -6.40 3.27 -25.53
CA GLN A 124 -5.16 3.96 -25.91
C GLN A 124 -3.98 3.64 -24.98
N HIS A 125 -4.25 3.23 -23.73
CA HIS A 125 -3.25 2.88 -22.71
C HIS A 125 -2.90 1.39 -22.71
N TRP A 126 -3.59 0.56 -23.50
CA TRP A 126 -3.43 -0.89 -23.49
C TRP A 126 -1.98 -1.36 -23.58
N VAL A 127 -1.21 -0.74 -24.46
CA VAL A 127 0.18 -1.17 -24.75
C VAL A 127 1.13 -0.84 -23.59
N THR A 128 0.89 0.28 -22.90
CA THR A 128 1.77 0.77 -21.82
C THR A 128 1.44 0.16 -20.47
N CYS A 129 0.24 -0.40 -20.29
CA CYS A 129 -0.20 -0.97 -19.03
C CYS A 129 0.43 -2.34 -18.73
N ALA A 130 0.67 -2.61 -17.46
CA ALA A 130 1.08 -3.91 -16.93
C ALA A 130 -0.04 -4.97 -17.09
N PRO A 131 0.28 -6.27 -17.05
CA PRO A 131 -0.70 -7.33 -17.20
C PRO A 131 -1.88 -7.25 -16.22
N GLN A 132 -1.65 -6.84 -14.98
CA GLN A 132 -2.69 -6.68 -13.97
C GLN A 132 -3.73 -5.63 -14.38
N THR A 133 -3.29 -4.49 -14.88
CA THR A 133 -4.18 -3.43 -15.37
C THR A 133 -4.91 -3.87 -16.64
N ARG A 134 -4.22 -4.58 -17.54
CA ARG A 134 -4.87 -5.16 -18.74
C ARG A 134 -5.96 -6.16 -18.39
N ALA A 135 -5.78 -6.97 -17.34
CA ALA A 135 -6.82 -7.90 -16.88
C ALA A 135 -8.09 -7.17 -16.40
N ILE A 136 -7.94 -6.02 -15.72
CA ILE A 136 -9.07 -5.15 -15.36
C ILE A 136 -9.71 -4.56 -16.61
N LEU A 137 -8.91 -4.04 -17.55
CA LEU A 137 -9.40 -3.52 -18.83
C LEU A 137 -10.22 -4.55 -19.63
N VAL A 138 -9.80 -5.81 -19.66
CA VAL A 138 -10.55 -6.90 -20.30
C VAL A 138 -11.93 -7.06 -19.69
N SER A 139 -12.04 -7.02 -18.37
CA SER A 139 -13.35 -7.09 -17.67
C SER A 139 -14.21 -5.87 -17.97
N THR A 140 -13.62 -4.68 -17.98
CA THR A 140 -14.31 -3.43 -18.35
C THR A 140 -14.84 -3.50 -19.79
N TYR A 141 -14.04 -4.01 -20.73
CA TYR A 141 -14.46 -4.16 -22.11
C TYR A 141 -15.62 -5.15 -22.26
N ALA A 142 -15.65 -6.23 -21.46
CA ALA A 142 -16.77 -7.16 -21.45
C ALA A 142 -18.07 -6.46 -21.02
N LYS A 143 -18.00 -5.64 -19.97
CA LYS A 143 -19.14 -4.84 -19.47
C LYS A 143 -19.60 -3.81 -20.50
N LEU A 144 -18.67 -3.06 -21.10
CA LEU A 144 -18.98 -2.08 -22.16
C LEU A 144 -19.63 -2.77 -23.38
N ALA A 145 -19.09 -3.92 -23.83
CA ALA A 145 -19.66 -4.66 -24.96
C ALA A 145 -21.03 -5.29 -24.63
N ASN A 146 -21.33 -5.52 -23.35
CA ASN A 146 -22.66 -5.97 -22.92
C ASN A 146 -23.67 -4.83 -22.92
N LEU A 147 -23.28 -3.66 -22.42
CA LEU A 147 -24.17 -2.49 -22.32
C LEU A 147 -24.38 -1.81 -23.67
N TYR A 148 -23.35 -1.72 -24.53
CA TYR A 148 -23.36 -0.95 -25.76
C TYR A 148 -23.07 -1.81 -26.97
N GLU A 149 -24.00 -1.88 -27.92
CA GLU A 149 -23.85 -2.66 -29.14
C GLU A 149 -22.71 -2.15 -30.04
N GLU A 150 -22.49 -0.84 -30.06
CA GLU A 150 -21.41 -0.17 -30.78
C GLU A 150 -20.01 -0.54 -30.26
N CYS A 151 -19.89 -0.95 -29.00
CA CYS A 151 -18.61 -1.41 -28.45
C CYS A 151 -18.26 -2.84 -28.87
N ARG A 152 -19.22 -3.66 -29.27
CA ARG A 152 -18.97 -5.07 -29.62
C ARG A 152 -17.95 -5.25 -30.75
N PRO A 153 -18.07 -4.56 -31.88
CA PRO A 153 -17.09 -4.68 -32.96
C PRO A 153 -15.71 -4.15 -32.60
N LEU A 154 -15.60 -3.27 -31.61
CA LEU A 154 -14.33 -2.73 -31.11
C LEU A 154 -13.63 -3.70 -30.13
N VAL A 155 -14.41 -4.39 -29.32
CA VAL A 155 -13.91 -5.29 -28.26
C VAL A 155 -13.57 -6.69 -28.83
N ALA A 156 -14.35 -7.21 -29.76
CA ALA A 156 -14.17 -8.56 -30.33
C ALA A 156 -12.73 -8.83 -30.82
N PRO A 157 -12.09 -7.97 -31.62
CA PRO A 157 -10.72 -8.19 -32.07
C PRO A 157 -9.69 -8.12 -30.93
N VAL A 158 -9.97 -7.37 -29.86
CA VAL A 158 -9.09 -7.33 -28.67
C VAL A 158 -9.14 -8.69 -27.97
N PHE A 159 -10.33 -9.23 -27.73
CA PHE A 159 -10.47 -10.55 -27.12
C PHE A 159 -9.87 -11.67 -27.99
N ALA A 160 -10.11 -11.65 -29.31
CA ALA A 160 -9.54 -12.63 -30.24
C ALA A 160 -7.99 -12.66 -30.12
N ARG A 161 -7.35 -11.52 -30.04
CA ARG A 161 -5.90 -11.42 -29.84
C ARG A 161 -5.47 -11.87 -28.44
N CYS A 162 -6.21 -11.50 -27.42
CA CYS A 162 -5.88 -11.80 -26.02
C CYS A 162 -6.06 -13.28 -25.65
N LYS A 163 -6.88 -14.04 -26.37
CA LYS A 163 -6.97 -15.51 -26.24
C LYS A 163 -5.62 -16.22 -26.44
N ASN A 164 -4.69 -15.61 -27.14
CA ASN A 164 -3.34 -16.13 -27.37
C ASN A 164 -2.28 -15.44 -26.47
N SER A 165 -2.70 -14.76 -25.41
CA SER A 165 -1.78 -14.09 -24.48
C SER A 165 -0.97 -15.10 -23.68
N VAL A 166 0.33 -14.79 -23.42
CA VAL A 166 1.19 -15.56 -22.51
C VAL A 166 0.71 -15.40 -21.06
N ASN A 167 0.08 -14.27 -20.73
CA ASN A 167 -0.49 -14.08 -19.40
C ASN A 167 -1.80 -14.84 -19.27
N VAL A 168 -1.81 -15.82 -18.35
CA VAL A 168 -2.93 -16.75 -18.14
C VAL A 168 -4.23 -16.04 -17.79
N GLU A 169 -4.17 -15.02 -16.94
CA GLU A 169 -5.35 -14.25 -16.50
C GLU A 169 -6.01 -13.52 -17.66
N ILE A 170 -5.22 -12.84 -18.50
CA ILE A 170 -5.73 -12.15 -19.69
C ILE A 170 -6.29 -13.16 -20.70
N GLN A 171 -5.60 -14.29 -20.92
CA GLN A 171 -6.02 -15.35 -21.82
C GLN A 171 -7.36 -15.93 -21.39
N GLN A 172 -7.46 -16.35 -20.13
CA GLN A 172 -8.66 -16.98 -19.58
C GLN A 172 -9.85 -16.03 -19.64
N ARG A 173 -9.75 -14.81 -19.11
CA ARG A 173 -10.84 -13.82 -19.16
C ARG A 173 -11.31 -13.55 -20.58
N SER A 174 -10.37 -13.39 -21.53
CA SER A 174 -10.73 -13.12 -22.92
C SER A 174 -11.44 -14.30 -23.59
N ALA A 175 -11.05 -15.53 -23.26
CA ALA A 175 -11.71 -16.74 -23.75
C ALA A 175 -13.13 -16.87 -23.17
N GLU A 176 -13.27 -16.71 -21.86
CA GLU A 176 -14.55 -16.78 -21.15
C GLU A 176 -15.53 -15.70 -21.61
N TYR A 177 -15.12 -14.43 -21.63
CA TYR A 177 -15.99 -13.33 -22.07
C TYR A 177 -16.37 -13.42 -23.55
N SER A 178 -15.49 -13.98 -24.41
CA SER A 178 -15.86 -14.21 -25.80
C SER A 178 -16.93 -15.30 -25.97
N ALA A 179 -16.84 -16.37 -25.16
CA ALA A 179 -17.76 -17.49 -25.22
C ALA A 179 -19.07 -17.24 -24.46
N MET A 180 -19.06 -16.28 -23.54
CA MET A 180 -20.16 -16.05 -22.61
C MET A 180 -21.51 -15.83 -23.30
N ARG A 181 -21.55 -15.06 -24.40
CA ARG A 181 -22.78 -14.75 -25.13
C ARG A 181 -23.29 -15.91 -25.95
N GLU A 182 -22.44 -16.88 -26.28
CA GLU A 182 -22.84 -18.11 -26.98
C GLU A 182 -23.28 -19.18 -25.98
N ALA A 183 -22.70 -19.17 -24.76
CA ALA A 183 -22.94 -20.16 -23.73
C ALA A 183 -24.15 -19.89 -22.85
N PHE A 184 -24.51 -18.60 -22.66
CA PHE A 184 -25.55 -18.18 -21.73
C PHE A 184 -26.64 -17.34 -22.41
N SER A 185 -27.83 -17.29 -21.81
CA SER A 185 -28.90 -16.38 -22.24
C SER A 185 -28.49 -14.90 -21.97
N PRO A 186 -29.07 -13.94 -22.71
CA PRO A 186 -28.81 -12.52 -22.50
C PRO A 186 -29.03 -12.07 -21.04
N GLU A 187 -30.07 -12.56 -20.37
CA GLU A 187 -30.42 -12.24 -18.99
C GLU A 187 -29.35 -12.78 -18.04
N ALA A 188 -28.84 -14.00 -18.30
CA ALA A 188 -27.76 -14.58 -17.48
C ALA A 188 -26.45 -13.82 -17.68
N VAL A 189 -26.14 -13.34 -18.88
CA VAL A 189 -24.96 -12.51 -19.13
C VAL A 189 -25.07 -11.16 -18.43
N GLU A 190 -26.27 -10.55 -18.45
CA GLU A 190 -26.54 -9.30 -17.74
C GLU A 190 -26.36 -9.47 -16.22
N ASP A 191 -26.86 -10.55 -15.65
CA ASP A 191 -26.66 -10.86 -14.21
C ASP A 191 -25.20 -11.09 -13.86
N LEU A 192 -24.43 -11.81 -14.68
CA LEU A 192 -23.02 -12.08 -14.48
C LEU A 192 -22.14 -10.82 -14.58
N LEU A 193 -22.51 -9.88 -15.45
CA LEU A 193 -21.81 -8.64 -15.68
C LEU A 193 -22.40 -7.45 -14.94
N ARG A 194 -23.38 -7.70 -14.05
CA ARG A 194 -23.96 -6.68 -13.19
C ARG A 194 -22.89 -5.97 -12.37
N GLU A 195 -23.21 -4.79 -11.85
CA GLU A 195 -22.38 -4.02 -10.94
C GLU A 195 -22.03 -4.83 -9.68
N MET A 196 -20.81 -4.62 -9.18
CA MET A 196 -20.39 -5.25 -7.94
C MET A 196 -21.21 -4.76 -6.75
N PRO A 197 -21.64 -5.67 -5.85
CA PRO A 197 -22.35 -5.27 -4.65
C PRO A 197 -21.44 -4.41 -3.74
N PRO A 198 -22.06 -3.58 -2.85
CA PRO A 198 -21.30 -2.82 -1.88
C PRO A 198 -20.39 -3.71 -1.04
N PHE A 199 -19.18 -3.22 -0.76
CA PHE A 199 -18.23 -3.89 0.11
C PHE A 199 -18.71 -3.84 1.57
N GLU A 200 -18.35 -4.87 2.35
CA GLU A 200 -18.57 -4.85 3.79
C GLU A 200 -17.84 -3.69 4.46
N ASP A 201 -18.57 -2.92 5.28
CA ASP A 201 -17.98 -1.83 6.05
C ASP A 201 -17.12 -2.39 7.18
N LYS A 202 -15.82 -2.36 7.00
CA LYS A 202 -14.85 -2.63 8.07
C LYS A 202 -14.72 -1.38 8.94
N LYS A 203 -14.86 -1.54 10.26
CA LYS A 203 -14.76 -0.44 11.25
C LYS A 203 -13.42 0.29 11.24
N GLN A 204 -12.37 -0.31 10.71
CA GLN A 204 -11.04 0.31 10.59
C GLN A 204 -10.67 0.47 9.12
N SER A 205 -10.12 1.65 8.79
CA SER A 205 -9.60 1.89 7.45
C SER A 205 -8.44 0.96 7.14
N ALA A 206 -8.48 0.33 5.96
CA ALA A 206 -7.38 -0.52 5.48
C ALA A 206 -6.06 0.27 5.34
N LEU A 207 -6.15 1.58 5.11
CA LEU A 207 -4.99 2.47 5.01
C LEU A 207 -4.33 2.70 6.39
N GLU A 208 -5.14 2.89 7.45
CA GLU A 208 -4.62 3.02 8.82
C GLU A 208 -3.96 1.73 9.30
N GLN A 209 -4.54 0.57 8.96
CA GLN A 209 -3.94 -0.72 9.27
C GLN A 209 -2.57 -0.87 8.61
N ARG A 210 -2.46 -0.53 7.32
CA ARG A 210 -1.19 -0.58 6.58
C ARG A 210 -0.13 0.38 7.15
N LEU A 211 -0.53 1.56 7.61
CA LEU A 211 0.39 2.50 8.26
C LEU A 211 0.97 1.89 9.55
N ARG A 212 0.12 1.28 10.38
CA ARG A 212 0.54 0.60 11.62
C ARG A 212 1.48 -0.58 11.36
N GLU A 213 1.21 -1.35 10.32
CA GLU A 213 2.08 -2.46 9.88
C GLU A 213 3.46 -1.94 9.47
N LYS A 214 3.54 -0.87 8.68
CA LYS A 214 4.81 -0.22 8.31
C LYS A 214 5.56 0.34 9.53
N GLU A 215 4.89 1.07 10.40
CA GLU A 215 5.50 1.62 11.63
C GLU A 215 5.97 0.51 12.57
N GLY A 216 5.26 -0.62 12.63
CA GLY A 216 5.65 -1.82 13.38
C GLY A 216 6.90 -2.48 12.80
N ASP A 217 7.00 -2.61 11.48
CA ASP A 217 8.15 -3.16 10.77
C ASP A 217 9.39 -2.26 10.92
N ASP A 218 9.23 -0.94 10.78
CA ASP A 218 10.33 0.02 10.97
C ASP A 218 10.83 0.02 12.43
N SER A 219 9.92 -0.05 13.41
CA SER A 219 10.25 -0.18 14.83
C SER A 219 10.99 -1.49 15.12
N ALA A 220 10.57 -2.60 14.53
CA ALA A 220 11.24 -3.90 14.66
C ALA A 220 12.63 -3.90 13.98
N ALA A 221 12.77 -3.25 12.83
CA ALA A 221 14.04 -3.10 12.12
C ALA A 221 15.03 -2.25 12.93
N VAL A 222 14.58 -1.13 13.50
CA VAL A 222 15.39 -0.26 14.39
C VAL A 222 15.79 -1.02 15.66
N ALA A 223 14.85 -1.76 16.27
CA ALA A 223 15.15 -2.59 17.46
C ALA A 223 16.15 -3.72 17.14
N LYS A 224 16.10 -4.29 15.94
CA LYS A 224 17.05 -5.31 15.48
C LYS A 224 18.43 -4.71 15.18
N ALA A 225 18.48 -3.53 14.61
CA ALA A 225 19.74 -2.79 14.36
C ALA A 225 20.39 -2.29 15.65
N ALA A 226 19.58 -1.93 16.66
CA ALA A 226 20.05 -1.51 17.99
C ALA A 226 20.52 -2.67 18.89
N ARG A 227 20.29 -3.94 18.51
CA ARG A 227 20.79 -5.09 19.28
C ARG A 227 22.30 -5.19 19.13
N PRO A 228 23.06 -5.13 20.24
CA PRO A 228 24.51 -5.25 20.16
C PRO A 228 24.91 -6.60 19.58
N SER A 229 25.88 -6.60 18.69
CA SER A 229 26.39 -7.82 18.06
C SER A 229 26.91 -8.81 19.11
N ALA A 230 26.99 -10.10 18.76
CA ALA A 230 27.55 -11.14 19.66
C ALA A 230 28.95 -10.74 20.18
N ALA A 231 29.78 -10.14 19.32
CA ALA A 231 31.10 -9.66 19.68
C ALA A 231 31.05 -8.48 20.69
N GLN A 232 30.08 -7.57 20.55
CA GLN A 232 29.88 -6.48 21.52
C GLN A 232 29.38 -6.98 22.86
N ARG A 233 28.47 -7.96 22.88
CA ARG A 233 28.01 -8.62 24.11
C ARG A 233 29.15 -9.35 24.82
N GLN A 234 30.01 -10.03 24.07
CA GLN A 234 31.16 -10.76 24.59
C GLN A 234 32.19 -9.78 25.17
N ARG A 235 32.48 -8.66 24.51
CA ARG A 235 33.34 -7.60 25.05
C ARG A 235 32.76 -6.96 26.29
N ALA A 236 31.47 -6.67 26.34
CA ALA A 236 30.80 -6.14 27.51
C ALA A 236 30.81 -7.11 28.70
N ALA A 237 30.61 -8.41 28.44
CA ALA A 237 30.72 -9.46 29.46
C ALA A 237 32.14 -9.61 29.99
N GLN A 238 33.17 -9.55 29.13
CA GLN A 238 34.58 -9.58 29.52
C GLN A 238 34.97 -8.35 30.33
N SER A 239 34.54 -7.15 29.94
CA SER A 239 34.73 -5.91 30.67
C SER A 239 34.08 -5.98 32.06
N ALA A 240 32.82 -6.43 32.16
CA ALA A 240 32.15 -6.57 33.45
C ALA A 240 32.81 -7.61 34.36
N ALA A 241 33.32 -8.71 33.79
CA ALA A 241 34.07 -9.71 34.56
C ALA A 241 35.41 -9.15 35.07
N ALA A 242 36.14 -8.39 34.24
CA ALA A 242 37.39 -7.74 34.64
C ALA A 242 37.16 -6.68 35.74
N THR A 243 36.07 -5.91 35.69
CA THR A 243 35.71 -4.93 36.72
C THR A 243 35.42 -5.62 38.08
N ARG A 244 34.65 -6.71 38.05
CA ARG A 244 34.36 -7.50 39.27
C ARG A 244 35.61 -8.12 39.86
N ALA A 245 36.51 -8.67 39.04
CA ALA A 245 37.76 -9.22 39.50
C ALA A 245 38.66 -8.12 40.15
N ALA A 246 38.67 -6.91 39.58
CA ALA A 246 39.40 -5.79 40.13
C ALA A 246 38.79 -5.31 41.46
N GLU A 247 37.46 -5.30 41.60
CA GLU A 247 36.77 -4.97 42.85
C GLU A 247 37.04 -6.02 43.94
N GLU A 248 37.06 -7.30 43.60
CA GLU A 248 37.40 -8.37 44.55
C GLU A 248 38.83 -8.28 45.04
N VAL A 249 39.79 -7.99 44.16
CA VAL A 249 41.20 -7.77 44.54
C VAL A 249 41.34 -6.55 45.43
N ALA A 250 40.64 -5.44 45.11
CA ALA A 250 40.65 -4.24 45.92
C ALA A 250 40.02 -4.46 47.33
N ALA A 251 38.94 -5.24 47.39
CA ALA A 251 38.29 -5.63 48.64
C ALA A 251 39.20 -6.51 49.51
N GLN A 252 39.92 -7.47 48.90
CA GLN A 252 40.91 -8.30 49.59
C GLN A 252 42.07 -7.46 50.15
N GLN A 253 42.62 -6.54 49.37
CA GLN A 253 43.69 -5.64 49.79
C GLN A 253 43.24 -4.72 50.92
N ALA A 254 42.01 -4.19 50.87
CA ALA A 254 41.43 -3.39 51.91
C ALA A 254 41.21 -4.21 53.22
N ALA A 255 40.80 -5.47 53.10
CA ALA A 255 40.69 -6.37 54.27
C ALA A 255 42.04 -6.69 54.89
N GLU A 256 43.07 -6.97 54.08
CA GLU A 256 44.44 -7.18 54.54
C GLU A 256 45.02 -5.93 55.24
N GLN A 257 44.81 -4.72 54.71
CA GLN A 257 45.20 -3.47 55.32
C GLN A 257 44.48 -3.20 56.63
N ASN A 258 43.20 -3.57 56.74
CA ASN A 258 42.46 -3.43 57.97
C ASN A 258 42.95 -4.40 59.06
N VAL A 259 43.37 -5.59 58.74
CA VAL A 259 44.01 -6.56 59.66
C VAL A 259 45.36 -6.05 60.12
N LEU A 260 46.17 -5.44 59.23
CA LEU A 260 47.46 -4.85 59.60
C LEU A 260 47.34 -3.63 60.48
N ASN A 261 46.26 -2.85 60.39
CA ASN A 261 45.99 -1.66 61.12
C ASN A 261 45.17 -1.90 62.43
N ASP A 262 44.86 -3.12 62.78
CA ASP A 262 44.11 -3.48 63.96
C ASP A 262 44.96 -3.17 65.25
N PRO A 263 44.54 -2.23 66.07
CA PRO A 263 45.32 -1.83 67.27
C PRO A 263 45.50 -2.99 68.26
N SER A 264 44.67 -4.01 68.19
CA SER A 264 44.74 -5.19 69.08
C SER A 264 45.97 -6.07 68.81
N LEU A 265 46.41 -6.10 67.54
CA LEU A 265 47.58 -6.87 67.09
C LEU A 265 48.91 -6.14 67.39
N SER A 266 48.91 -4.84 67.48
CA SER A 266 50.11 -4.05 67.80
C SER A 266 50.57 -4.17 69.33
N SER A 267 49.72 -4.73 70.15
CA SER A 267 50.00 -4.93 71.56
C SER A 267 50.60 -6.31 71.92
N MET A 268 50.70 -7.22 71.00
CA MET A 268 51.36 -8.51 71.16
C MET A 268 52.90 -8.34 71.12
N LYS A 269 53.55 -8.11 72.29
CA LYS A 269 54.97 -8.23 72.42
C LYS A 269 55.38 -9.69 72.18
N TRP A 270 56.08 -9.94 71.11
CA TRP A 270 56.75 -11.20 70.91
C TRP A 270 57.90 -11.27 71.89
N THR A 271 57.73 -12.01 72.97
CA THR A 271 58.85 -12.42 73.82
C THR A 271 59.62 -13.52 73.16
N THR A 272 60.78 -13.16 72.61
CA THR A 272 61.77 -14.15 72.17
C THR A 272 62.27 -14.86 73.44
N ALA A 273 61.70 -16.03 73.70
CA ALA A 273 62.33 -16.97 74.65
C ALA A 273 63.43 -17.74 73.82
N ALA A 274 64.64 -17.53 74.23
CA ALA A 274 65.82 -18.21 73.75
C ALA A 274 65.67 -19.73 73.94
N LEU A 275 65.98 -20.45 72.93
CA LEU A 275 66.32 -21.89 72.98
C LEU A 275 67.82 -21.99 73.28
N TYR A 276 68.09 -22.57 74.42
CA TYR A 276 69.22 -23.49 74.63
C TYR A 276 68.66 -24.83 74.96
#